data_e552e471ac820a9cff73fc4aafe7cee2
#
_entry.id   e552e471ac820a9cff73fc4aafe7cee2
#
_cell.length_a   1.000
_cell.length_b   1.000
_cell.length_c   1.000
_cell.angle_alpha   90.00
_cell.angle_beta   90.00
_cell.angle_gamma   90.00
#
_symmetry.space_group_name_H-M   'P 1'
#
loop_
_entity.id
_entity.type
_entity.pdbx_description
1 polymer ?
#
loop_
_entity_poly.entity_id
_entity_poly.type
_entity_poly.pdbx_seq_one_letter_code
_entity_poly.pdbx_strand_id
1 'polypeptide(L)'
;MGTSTSAFGAGKRESHDATDFYARFAPPQISDDDTLGERDEVDVIHVGDARDMSHVPDASVALVVTSPPYFAGKEYETALGEGHVPADYIEYLEMLRDVLRESARTLEPGGRMAVNVANLGRKPYRNLAADVTSILQDDLRLLLRGDVVWQKQRGASGSCAWGSYQSPANPVLRDTTERLIIASKGRFDRVGRGGDGRGSNGVEGSPTIPGDEFMEATLDVWEIPAESATRVGHPAPFPVALVERCLHLFTYDGDVVLDPFMGSGTTGVAAKRTGRHYIGYDTDGAYVRAARERIASLAPTDLPDRRTVKEMARTLLADCGFDTLDDNARVAPGVTVSVLGTRADGLSQVFEFGGVNTPSRPGMNRIDTVWKTIAKAAVLRESTVAGIAGQSLIVLTAGTARGGPLAAVTGPGKPIAAVIDMTLDDAAERLTDAVDVLNPPARPQRSPSR
;
A
#
# COMPACT_ATOMS: atom_id res chain seq x y z
N MET A 1 13.48 1.32 -24.25
CA MET A 1 14.81 1.73 -23.75
C MET A 1 14.95 1.10 -22.37
N GLY A 2 15.84 0.12 -22.21
CA GLY A 2 16.08 -0.51 -20.93
C GLY A 2 16.76 0.46 -19.97
N THR A 3 16.21 0.67 -18.79
CA THR A 3 16.86 1.41 -17.71
C THR A 3 18.04 0.58 -17.21
N SER A 4 19.26 1.12 -17.33
CA SER A 4 20.46 0.49 -16.78
C SER A 4 20.51 0.69 -15.28
N THR A 5 20.07 -0.30 -14.50
CA THR A 5 20.29 -0.38 -13.06
C THR A 5 21.53 -1.17 -12.68
N SER A 6 22.41 -1.46 -13.68
CA SER A 6 23.60 -2.29 -13.51
C SER A 6 24.61 -1.76 -12.49
N ALA A 7 24.63 -0.43 -12.24
CA ALA A 7 25.50 0.19 -11.25
C ALA A 7 25.15 -0.18 -9.79
N PHE A 8 23.94 -0.66 -9.52
CA PHE A 8 23.46 -1.05 -8.18
C PHE A 8 23.36 -2.57 -7.99
N GLY A 9 23.88 -3.37 -8.92
CA GLY A 9 23.81 -4.84 -8.82
C GLY A 9 22.40 -5.43 -8.96
N ALA A 10 21.39 -4.62 -9.27
CA ALA A 10 19.99 -5.04 -9.40
C ALA A 10 19.61 -5.49 -10.82
N GLY A 11 20.51 -5.29 -11.80
CA GLY A 11 20.26 -5.69 -13.17
C GLY A 11 20.32 -7.20 -13.34
N LYS A 12 19.18 -7.86 -13.56
CA LYS A 12 19.03 -9.28 -13.91
C LYS A 12 18.80 -10.27 -12.76
N ARG A 13 18.35 -9.86 -11.59
CA ARG A 13 18.05 -10.83 -10.51
C ARG A 13 17.04 -11.92 -10.94
N GLU A 14 16.02 -11.56 -11.72
CA GLU A 14 15.02 -12.53 -12.21
C GLU A 14 15.34 -13.14 -13.58
N SER A 15 16.27 -12.58 -14.33
CA SER A 15 16.74 -13.13 -15.59
C SER A 15 18.01 -14.00 -15.46
N HIS A 16 18.51 -14.17 -14.23
CA HIS A 16 19.66 -15.02 -13.98
C HIS A 16 19.18 -16.45 -13.71
N ASP A 17 19.53 -17.37 -14.59
CA ASP A 17 19.33 -18.79 -14.33
C ASP A 17 20.30 -19.26 -13.24
N ALA A 18 19.75 -19.55 -12.09
CA ALA A 18 20.49 -20.02 -10.91
C ALA A 18 20.38 -21.56 -10.75
N THR A 19 19.89 -22.29 -11.74
CA THR A 19 19.63 -23.73 -11.65
C THR A 19 20.88 -24.50 -11.23
N ASP A 20 22.04 -24.21 -11.82
CA ASP A 20 23.30 -24.85 -11.48
C ASP A 20 23.76 -24.57 -10.03
N PHE A 21 23.46 -23.36 -9.53
CA PHE A 21 23.75 -23.00 -8.15
C PHE A 21 22.92 -23.84 -7.17
N TYR A 22 21.65 -24.06 -7.49
CA TYR A 22 20.73 -24.83 -6.66
C TYR A 22 20.81 -26.35 -6.89
N ALA A 23 21.60 -26.83 -7.84
CA ALA A 23 21.71 -28.26 -8.12
C ALA A 23 22.17 -29.11 -6.92
N ARG A 24 22.76 -28.50 -5.90
CA ARG A 24 23.20 -29.15 -4.65
C ARG A 24 22.15 -29.13 -3.55
N PHE A 25 21.10 -28.37 -3.71
CA PHE A 25 19.99 -28.25 -2.76
C PHE A 25 18.75 -28.87 -3.37
N ALA A 26 17.74 -29.12 -2.57
CA ALA A 26 16.42 -29.40 -3.10
C ALA A 26 15.90 -28.13 -3.79
N PRO A 27 15.94 -28.01 -5.12
CA PRO A 27 15.61 -26.76 -5.78
C PRO A 27 14.13 -26.45 -5.58
N PRO A 28 13.74 -25.17 -5.63
CA PRO A 28 12.34 -24.78 -5.72
C PRO A 28 11.68 -25.50 -6.89
N GLN A 29 10.40 -25.81 -6.75
CA GLN A 29 9.66 -26.48 -7.80
C GLN A 29 9.15 -25.46 -8.81
N ILE A 30 9.81 -25.37 -9.97
CA ILE A 30 9.33 -24.58 -11.12
C ILE A 30 8.36 -25.44 -11.92
N SER A 31 7.23 -24.85 -12.30
CA SER A 31 6.16 -25.51 -13.03
C SER A 31 5.66 -24.62 -14.17
N ASP A 32 5.28 -25.24 -15.29
CA ASP A 32 4.60 -24.61 -16.41
C ASP A 32 3.06 -24.73 -16.31
N ASP A 33 2.56 -25.25 -15.18
CA ASP A 33 1.12 -25.37 -14.94
C ASP A 33 0.46 -23.98 -15.04
N ASP A 34 -0.63 -23.91 -15.82
CA ASP A 34 -1.45 -22.71 -16.01
C ASP A 34 -2.92 -22.95 -15.65
N THR A 35 -3.23 -24.06 -14.99
CA THR A 35 -4.59 -24.44 -14.60
C THR A 35 -5.10 -23.53 -13.50
N LEU A 36 -6.21 -22.85 -13.73
CA LEU A 36 -6.91 -22.01 -12.77
C LEU A 36 -8.15 -22.73 -12.24
N GLY A 37 -8.32 -22.72 -10.91
CA GLY A 37 -9.50 -23.24 -10.25
C GLY A 37 -10.73 -22.34 -10.38
N GLU A 38 -11.88 -22.90 -10.10
CA GLU A 38 -13.14 -22.15 -9.99
C GLU A 38 -13.16 -21.31 -8.70
N ARG A 39 -13.92 -20.22 -8.72
CA ARG A 39 -14.13 -19.34 -7.57
C ARG A 39 -15.57 -19.47 -7.12
N ASP A 40 -15.83 -20.40 -6.19
CA ASP A 40 -17.21 -20.73 -5.80
C ASP A 40 -17.76 -19.77 -4.76
N GLU A 41 -17.11 -19.67 -3.60
CA GLU A 41 -17.55 -18.86 -2.48
C GLU A 41 -16.48 -17.81 -2.15
N VAL A 42 -16.89 -16.53 -2.13
CA VAL A 42 -16.01 -15.41 -1.79
C VAL A 42 -16.70 -14.47 -0.80
N ASP A 43 -15.93 -13.56 -0.20
CA ASP A 43 -16.39 -12.59 0.80
C ASP A 43 -16.93 -13.26 2.07
N VAL A 44 -16.28 -14.36 2.45
CA VAL A 44 -16.66 -15.20 3.60
C VAL A 44 -15.52 -15.36 4.59
N ILE A 45 -15.86 -15.59 5.86
CA ILE A 45 -14.93 -15.99 6.90
C ILE A 45 -15.48 -17.26 7.56
N HIS A 46 -14.73 -18.34 7.50
CA HIS A 46 -15.08 -19.61 8.13
C HIS A 46 -14.62 -19.67 9.58
N VAL A 47 -15.46 -20.22 10.46
CA VAL A 47 -15.02 -20.63 11.79
C VAL A 47 -14.48 -22.05 11.64
N GLY A 48 -13.18 -22.22 11.70
CA GLY A 48 -12.54 -23.52 11.48
C GLY A 48 -11.04 -23.48 11.52
N ASP A 49 -10.46 -24.65 11.47
CA ASP A 49 -9.00 -24.84 11.43
C ASP A 49 -8.52 -24.78 9.98
N ALA A 50 -7.65 -23.84 9.68
CA ALA A 50 -7.11 -23.64 8.33
C ALA A 50 -6.13 -24.74 7.86
N ARG A 51 -5.88 -25.76 8.68
CA ARG A 51 -5.25 -27.02 8.23
C ARG A 51 -6.17 -27.83 7.31
N ASP A 52 -7.48 -27.54 7.33
CA ASP A 52 -8.48 -28.09 6.40
C ASP A 52 -9.27 -26.94 5.81
N MET A 53 -8.91 -26.54 4.59
CA MET A 53 -9.64 -25.55 3.79
C MET A 53 -10.30 -26.20 2.57
N SER A 54 -10.89 -27.40 2.72
CA SER A 54 -11.54 -28.17 1.66
C SER A 54 -12.66 -27.41 0.93
N HIS A 55 -13.25 -26.39 1.57
CA HIS A 55 -14.21 -25.48 0.94
C HIS A 55 -13.59 -24.50 -0.07
N VAL A 56 -12.26 -24.32 -0.03
CA VAL A 56 -11.55 -23.43 -0.97
C VAL A 56 -10.97 -24.30 -2.10
N PRO A 57 -11.42 -24.12 -3.35
CA PRO A 57 -10.90 -24.90 -4.47
C PRO A 57 -9.39 -24.72 -4.70
N ASP A 58 -8.77 -25.75 -5.29
CA ASP A 58 -7.39 -25.67 -5.75
C ASP A 58 -7.20 -24.55 -6.76
N ALA A 59 -6.07 -23.88 -6.73
CA ALA A 59 -5.67 -22.88 -7.72
C ALA A 59 -6.72 -21.76 -7.96
N SER A 60 -7.45 -21.35 -6.91
CA SER A 60 -8.53 -20.35 -6.98
C SER A 60 -8.14 -18.98 -6.38
N VAL A 61 -7.06 -18.92 -5.59
CA VAL A 61 -6.62 -17.75 -4.81
C VAL A 61 -5.41 -17.09 -5.44
N ALA A 62 -5.46 -15.79 -5.64
CA ALA A 62 -4.37 -15.00 -6.22
C ALA A 62 -3.25 -14.68 -5.23
N LEU A 63 -3.62 -14.41 -3.97
CA LEU A 63 -2.69 -14.04 -2.92
C LEU A 63 -3.16 -14.61 -1.58
N VAL A 64 -2.25 -15.26 -0.87
CA VAL A 64 -2.36 -15.48 0.57
C VAL A 64 -1.60 -14.37 1.27
N VAL A 65 -2.25 -13.63 2.15
CA VAL A 65 -1.60 -12.61 2.99
C VAL A 65 -2.04 -12.80 4.43
N THR A 66 -1.09 -13.04 5.32
CA THR A 66 -1.41 -13.46 6.68
C THR A 66 -0.33 -13.08 7.68
N SER A 67 -0.73 -13.00 8.94
CA SER A 67 0.15 -12.90 10.09
C SER A 67 -0.27 -14.00 11.10
N PRO A 68 0.41 -15.14 11.12
CA PRO A 68 0.07 -16.23 12.02
C PRO A 68 0.22 -15.81 13.48
N PRO A 69 -0.45 -16.48 14.43
CA PRO A 69 -0.20 -16.24 15.85
C PRO A 69 1.27 -16.50 16.13
N TYR A 70 1.93 -15.51 16.78
CA TYR A 70 3.32 -15.69 17.18
C TYR A 70 3.34 -16.50 18.48
N PHE A 71 4.10 -17.57 18.54
CA PHE A 71 4.26 -18.39 19.73
C PHE A 71 4.99 -17.61 20.83
N ALA A 72 4.40 -16.48 21.25
CA ALA A 72 4.99 -15.49 22.15
C ALA A 72 4.53 -15.63 23.60
N GLY A 73 3.66 -16.60 23.92
CA GLY A 73 3.11 -16.83 25.26
C GLY A 73 2.21 -15.69 25.75
N LYS A 74 1.54 -15.02 24.84
CA LYS A 74 0.52 -14.04 25.17
C LYS A 74 -0.75 -14.74 25.66
N GLU A 75 -1.53 -14.08 26.52
CA GLU A 75 -2.75 -14.63 27.10
C GLU A 75 -3.75 -15.14 26.05
N TYR A 76 -3.83 -14.50 24.88
CA TYR A 76 -4.71 -14.94 23.80
C TYR A 76 -4.26 -16.25 23.15
N GLU A 77 -2.93 -16.52 23.10
CA GLU A 77 -2.41 -17.82 22.65
C GLU A 77 -2.78 -18.93 23.63
N THR A 78 -2.91 -18.59 24.90
CA THR A 78 -3.39 -19.50 25.95
C THR A 78 -4.91 -19.68 25.89
N ALA A 79 -5.65 -18.61 25.56
CA ALA A 79 -7.11 -18.65 25.40
C ALA A 79 -7.57 -19.38 24.13
N LEU A 80 -6.76 -19.41 23.07
CA LEU A 80 -6.99 -20.28 21.89
C LEU A 80 -6.86 -21.77 22.23
N GLY A 81 -6.46 -22.10 23.46
CA GLY A 81 -5.85 -23.34 23.89
C GLY A 81 -6.74 -24.45 24.39
N GLU A 82 -8.04 -24.34 24.40
CA GLU A 82 -8.85 -25.54 24.70
C GLU A 82 -9.00 -26.39 23.43
N GLY A 83 -7.90 -27.04 23.02
CA GLY A 83 -7.87 -28.11 22.02
C GLY A 83 -6.95 -27.92 20.81
N HIS A 84 -6.38 -26.74 20.55
CA HIS A 84 -5.63 -26.45 19.32
C HIS A 84 -4.33 -25.66 19.50
N VAL A 85 -3.91 -25.34 20.73
CA VAL A 85 -2.62 -24.66 20.95
C VAL A 85 -1.52 -25.70 20.94
N PRO A 86 -0.48 -25.50 20.09
CA PRO A 86 0.71 -26.35 20.13
C PRO A 86 1.33 -26.37 21.53
N ALA A 87 1.61 -27.54 22.05
CA ALA A 87 2.18 -27.71 23.38
C ALA A 87 3.63 -27.21 23.44
N ASP A 88 4.32 -27.22 22.30
CA ASP A 88 5.69 -26.74 22.17
C ASP A 88 5.96 -26.04 20.82
N TYR A 89 7.18 -25.52 20.67
CA TYR A 89 7.55 -24.78 19.46
C TYR A 89 7.63 -25.65 18.21
N ILE A 90 7.92 -26.93 18.34
CA ILE A 90 7.97 -27.87 17.20
C ILE A 90 6.57 -28.12 16.68
N GLU A 91 5.63 -28.44 17.55
CA GLU A 91 4.21 -28.56 17.18
C GLU A 91 3.65 -27.28 16.55
N TYR A 92 4.08 -26.12 17.05
CA TYR A 92 3.73 -24.84 16.44
C TYR A 92 4.25 -24.72 15.00
N LEU A 93 5.49 -25.10 14.72
CA LEU A 93 6.03 -25.10 13.35
C LEU A 93 5.35 -26.13 12.46
N GLU A 94 4.95 -27.29 13.00
CA GLU A 94 4.17 -28.30 12.28
C GLU A 94 2.78 -27.76 11.91
N MET A 95 2.09 -27.13 12.84
CA MET A 95 0.82 -26.45 12.58
C MET A 95 0.97 -25.39 11.49
N LEU A 96 1.98 -24.52 11.57
CA LEU A 96 2.25 -23.53 10.53
C LEU A 96 2.51 -24.18 9.16
N ARG A 97 3.32 -25.23 9.13
CA ARG A 97 3.61 -25.99 7.89
C ARG A 97 2.33 -26.51 7.26
N ASP A 98 1.43 -27.07 8.05
CA ASP A 98 0.19 -27.66 7.54
C ASP A 98 -0.77 -26.59 7.01
N VAL A 99 -0.96 -25.49 7.73
CA VAL A 99 -1.77 -24.35 7.28
C VAL A 99 -1.18 -23.72 6.00
N LEU A 100 0.14 -23.51 5.95
CA LEU A 100 0.78 -22.92 4.78
C LEU A 100 0.80 -23.88 3.57
N ARG A 101 0.82 -25.20 3.79
CA ARG A 101 0.68 -26.21 2.75
C ARG A 101 -0.72 -26.15 2.15
N GLU A 102 -1.74 -26.10 2.98
CA GLU A 102 -3.13 -25.99 2.55
C GLU A 102 -3.38 -24.66 1.82
N SER A 103 -2.80 -23.56 2.33
CA SER A 103 -2.80 -22.27 1.65
C SER A 103 -2.10 -22.33 0.28
N ALA A 104 -0.98 -23.07 0.16
CA ALA A 104 -0.28 -23.23 -1.12
C ALA A 104 -1.09 -24.05 -2.14
N ARG A 105 -1.92 -25.02 -1.68
CA ARG A 105 -2.87 -25.76 -2.53
C ARG A 105 -3.83 -24.80 -3.22
N THR A 106 -4.42 -23.88 -2.47
CA THR A 106 -5.42 -22.93 -2.98
C THR A 106 -4.83 -21.87 -3.91
N LEU A 107 -3.53 -21.56 -3.81
CA LEU A 107 -2.89 -20.56 -4.67
C LEU A 107 -2.94 -20.95 -6.14
N GLU A 108 -3.27 -19.99 -6.99
CA GLU A 108 -3.09 -20.06 -8.45
C GLU A 108 -1.62 -20.30 -8.81
N PRO A 109 -1.31 -20.90 -9.98
CA PRO A 109 0.05 -20.92 -10.50
C PRO A 109 0.61 -19.49 -10.63
N GLY A 110 1.77 -19.24 -10.01
CA GLY A 110 2.36 -17.91 -9.90
C GLY A 110 1.67 -17.00 -8.87
N GLY A 111 0.62 -17.45 -8.18
CA GLY A 111 0.03 -16.75 -7.04
C GLY A 111 1.05 -16.52 -5.93
N ARG A 112 0.85 -15.50 -5.11
CA ARG A 112 1.79 -15.10 -4.08
C ARG A 112 1.33 -15.50 -2.68
N MET A 113 2.30 -15.79 -1.82
CA MET A 113 2.10 -15.96 -0.39
C MET A 113 2.97 -14.92 0.33
N ALA A 114 2.35 -14.09 1.15
CA ALA A 114 2.99 -13.05 1.94
C ALA A 114 2.72 -13.31 3.43
N VAL A 115 3.74 -13.76 4.16
CA VAL A 115 3.64 -14.14 5.57
C VAL A 115 4.38 -13.13 6.43
N ASN A 116 3.64 -12.39 7.26
CA ASN A 116 4.21 -11.41 8.18
C ASN A 116 4.48 -12.06 9.53
N VAL A 117 5.72 -11.97 10.02
CA VAL A 117 6.11 -12.50 11.33
C VAL A 117 7.07 -11.58 12.07
N ALA A 118 6.91 -11.53 13.39
CA ALA A 118 7.90 -10.97 14.29
C ALA A 118 8.82 -12.08 14.83
N ASN A 119 10.10 -11.79 14.98
CA ASN A 119 11.00 -12.69 15.66
C ASN A 119 10.73 -12.72 17.17
N LEU A 120 11.01 -13.84 17.79
CA LEU A 120 10.72 -14.04 19.20
C LEU A 120 11.87 -13.53 20.08
N GLY A 121 11.70 -12.34 20.66
CA GLY A 121 12.66 -11.68 21.56
C GLY A 121 12.80 -12.35 22.91
N ARG A 122 12.84 -13.69 22.98
CA ARG A 122 12.97 -14.48 24.20
C ARG A 122 14.43 -14.76 24.56
N LYS A 123 14.64 -15.38 25.71
CA LYS A 123 15.94 -15.91 26.09
C LYS A 123 15.87 -17.44 26.16
N PRO A 124 16.50 -18.14 25.21
CA PRO A 124 17.24 -17.63 24.05
C PRO A 124 16.34 -17.04 22.97
N TYR A 125 16.89 -16.09 22.17
CA TYR A 125 16.23 -15.51 21.00
C TYR A 125 15.95 -16.57 19.93
N ARG A 126 14.77 -16.50 19.29
CA ARG A 126 14.44 -17.37 18.17
C ARG A 126 14.06 -16.55 16.94
N ASN A 127 14.68 -16.87 15.82
CA ASN A 127 14.42 -16.25 14.54
C ASN A 127 13.26 -16.98 13.83
N LEU A 128 12.01 -16.63 14.17
CA LEU A 128 10.80 -17.19 13.56
C LEU A 128 10.74 -16.94 12.05
N ALA A 129 11.24 -15.79 11.58
CA ALA A 129 11.27 -15.49 10.15
C ALA A 129 12.12 -16.50 9.37
N ALA A 130 13.25 -16.96 9.94
CA ALA A 130 14.07 -18.00 9.31
C ALA A 130 13.34 -19.35 9.27
N ASP A 131 12.63 -19.71 10.33
CA ASP A 131 11.87 -20.97 10.38
C ASP A 131 10.72 -20.94 9.34
N VAL A 132 9.98 -19.85 9.22
CA VAL A 132 8.93 -19.69 8.20
C VAL A 132 9.52 -19.67 6.80
N THR A 133 10.66 -19.03 6.59
CA THR A 133 11.38 -19.07 5.30
C THR A 133 11.73 -20.51 4.92
N SER A 134 12.24 -21.30 5.88
CA SER A 134 12.57 -22.73 5.64
C SER A 134 11.31 -23.54 5.31
N ILE A 135 10.20 -23.32 6.01
CA ILE A 135 8.93 -23.97 5.67
C ILE A 135 8.53 -23.65 4.21
N LEU A 136 8.53 -22.38 3.83
CA LEU A 136 8.11 -21.98 2.49
C LEU A 136 9.05 -22.53 1.40
N GLN A 137 10.35 -22.39 1.59
CA GLN A 137 11.37 -22.75 0.60
C GLN A 137 11.67 -24.25 0.56
N ASP A 138 11.93 -24.86 1.74
CA ASP A 138 12.48 -26.20 1.82
C ASP A 138 11.38 -27.28 1.94
N ASP A 139 10.34 -27.02 2.74
CA ASP A 139 9.24 -27.97 2.93
C ASP A 139 8.19 -27.87 1.81
N LEU A 140 7.75 -26.65 1.47
CA LEU A 140 6.69 -26.42 0.50
C LEU A 140 7.19 -26.17 -0.92
N ARG A 141 8.50 -26.04 -1.12
CA ARG A 141 9.14 -25.85 -2.43
C ARG A 141 8.64 -24.63 -3.21
N LEU A 142 8.17 -23.60 -2.49
CA LEU A 142 7.76 -22.34 -3.09
C LEU A 142 8.97 -21.52 -3.55
N LEU A 143 8.78 -20.69 -4.55
CA LEU A 143 9.81 -19.79 -5.07
C LEU A 143 9.86 -18.55 -4.18
N LEU A 144 10.90 -18.37 -3.37
CA LEU A 144 11.06 -17.12 -2.61
C LEU A 144 11.20 -15.93 -3.55
N ARG A 145 10.48 -14.86 -3.26
CA ARG A 145 10.46 -13.61 -4.04
C ARG A 145 11.17 -12.46 -3.35
N GLY A 146 11.23 -12.50 -2.04
CA GLY A 146 11.89 -11.51 -1.21
C GLY A 146 11.54 -11.64 0.26
N ASP A 147 12.25 -10.86 1.06
CA ASP A 147 12.02 -10.65 2.49
C ASP A 147 11.95 -9.15 2.71
N VAL A 148 10.75 -8.63 2.98
CA VAL A 148 10.53 -7.21 3.24
C VAL A 148 10.65 -6.94 4.73
N VAL A 149 11.47 -5.96 5.08
CA VAL A 149 11.57 -5.42 6.43
C VAL A 149 10.46 -4.39 6.64
N TRP A 150 9.41 -4.77 7.35
CA TRP A 150 8.39 -3.81 7.77
C TRP A 150 8.86 -3.05 9.00
N GLN A 151 9.18 -1.78 8.83
CA GLN A 151 9.56 -0.86 9.89
C GLN A 151 8.31 -0.15 10.45
N LYS A 152 7.94 -0.48 11.71
CA LYS A 152 6.73 0.02 12.36
C LYS A 152 6.81 1.49 12.75
N GLN A 153 8.02 1.98 13.08
CA GLN A 153 8.27 3.37 13.46
C GLN A 153 9.74 3.73 13.35
N ARG A 154 10.02 5.00 13.12
CA ARG A 154 11.37 5.54 13.21
C ARG A 154 11.69 5.89 14.66
N GLY A 155 12.83 5.44 15.13
CA GLY A 155 13.35 5.77 16.45
C GLY A 155 12.88 4.85 17.57
N ALA A 156 13.39 5.13 18.76
CA ALA A 156 13.29 4.26 19.91
C ALA A 156 12.28 4.79 20.93
N SER A 157 11.02 4.92 20.54
CA SER A 157 9.95 5.20 21.49
C SER A 157 9.33 3.89 21.96
N GLY A 158 9.14 3.72 23.26
CA GLY A 158 8.46 2.59 23.85
C GLY A 158 9.18 2.06 25.09
N SER A 159 8.41 1.45 25.99
CA SER A 159 8.98 0.73 27.14
C SER A 159 9.71 -0.50 26.65
N CYS A 160 10.98 -0.57 26.88
CA CYS A 160 11.80 -1.72 26.52
C CYS A 160 12.77 -2.03 27.64
N ALA A 161 12.94 -3.31 27.87
CA ALA A 161 14.05 -3.78 28.67
C ALA A 161 15.34 -3.46 27.91
N TRP A 162 16.15 -2.54 28.44
CA TRP A 162 17.43 -2.15 27.85
C TRP A 162 18.51 -3.20 28.12
N GLY A 163 18.23 -4.16 29.00
CA GLY A 163 19.27 -4.98 29.60
C GLY A 163 20.21 -4.12 30.48
N SER A 164 21.51 -4.14 30.20
CA SER A 164 22.45 -3.21 30.81
C SER A 164 22.48 -1.90 30.03
N TYR A 165 22.01 -0.81 30.67
CA TYR A 165 22.04 0.52 30.08
C TYR A 165 23.49 1.08 30.06
N GLN A 166 23.90 1.55 28.89
CA GLN A 166 25.26 2.11 28.64
C GLN A 166 26.43 1.19 29.07
N SER A 167 26.20 -0.11 29.11
CA SER A 167 27.21 -1.10 29.48
C SER A 167 27.20 -2.27 28.49
N PRO A 168 28.35 -2.76 28.06
CA PRO A 168 28.43 -3.91 27.16
C PRO A 168 28.13 -5.26 27.84
N ALA A 169 27.81 -5.27 29.15
CA ALA A 169 27.58 -6.47 29.90
C ALA A 169 26.42 -7.31 29.38
N ASN A 170 25.30 -6.70 29.06
CA ASN A 170 24.13 -7.38 28.50
C ASN A 170 23.13 -6.38 27.85
N PRO A 171 23.51 -5.65 26.80
CA PRO A 171 22.56 -4.79 26.09
C PRO A 171 21.53 -5.64 25.36
N VAL A 172 20.25 -5.20 25.37
CA VAL A 172 19.15 -5.88 24.67
C VAL A 172 18.79 -5.08 23.43
N LEU A 173 18.76 -5.74 22.26
CA LEU A 173 18.26 -5.16 21.02
C LEU A 173 16.74 -5.06 21.07
N ARG A 174 16.20 -3.97 20.55
CA ARG A 174 14.77 -3.69 20.54
C ARG A 174 14.18 -3.96 19.17
N ASP A 175 13.10 -4.73 19.12
CA ASP A 175 12.41 -5.07 17.88
C ASP A 175 11.52 -3.90 17.43
N THR A 176 11.94 -3.20 16.38
CA THR A 176 11.17 -2.13 15.75
C THR A 176 10.63 -2.54 14.38
N THR A 177 10.92 -3.77 13.96
CA THR A 177 10.59 -4.31 12.65
C THR A 177 9.91 -5.67 12.75
N GLU A 178 9.17 -6.03 11.69
CA GLU A 178 8.75 -7.39 11.40
C GLU A 178 9.24 -7.79 10.00
N ARG A 179 9.06 -9.04 9.63
CA ARG A 179 9.46 -9.59 8.35
C ARG A 179 8.25 -10.05 7.58
N LEU A 180 8.11 -9.58 6.36
CA LEU A 180 7.10 -10.05 5.41
C LEU A 180 7.81 -10.90 4.36
N ILE A 181 7.68 -12.23 4.50
CA ILE A 181 8.33 -13.20 3.62
C ILE A 181 7.39 -13.44 2.43
N ILE A 182 7.91 -13.27 1.22
CA ILE A 182 7.13 -13.37 0.00
C ILE A 182 7.62 -14.54 -0.83
N ALA A 183 6.69 -15.43 -1.20
CA ALA A 183 6.94 -16.56 -2.07
C ALA A 183 5.90 -16.65 -3.18
N SER A 184 6.16 -17.42 -4.25
CA SER A 184 5.20 -17.74 -5.29
C SER A 184 5.11 -19.23 -5.56
N LYS A 185 3.93 -19.69 -6.02
CA LYS A 185 3.67 -21.10 -6.33
C LYS A 185 4.10 -21.42 -7.75
N GLY A 186 5.15 -22.20 -7.88
CA GLY A 186 5.56 -22.87 -9.13
C GLY A 186 6.04 -21.97 -10.26
N ARG A 187 5.67 -20.71 -10.32
CA ARG A 187 5.97 -19.76 -11.40
C ARG A 187 6.44 -18.41 -10.87
N PHE A 188 7.23 -17.71 -11.70
CA PHE A 188 7.65 -16.33 -11.40
C PHE A 188 6.57 -15.30 -11.77
N ASP A 189 5.81 -15.55 -12.82
CA ASP A 189 4.68 -14.75 -13.29
C ASP A 189 3.36 -15.42 -12.91
N ARG A 190 2.30 -14.63 -12.78
CA ARG A 190 0.95 -15.17 -12.61
C ARG A 190 0.36 -15.55 -13.95
N VAL A 191 -0.44 -16.61 -13.96
CA VAL A 191 -1.32 -16.93 -15.09
C VAL A 191 -2.38 -15.84 -15.18
N GLY A 192 -2.52 -15.20 -16.34
CA GLY A 192 -3.48 -14.11 -16.54
C GLY A 192 -4.92 -14.62 -16.58
N ARG A 193 -5.80 -14.09 -15.76
CA ARG A 193 -7.27 -14.22 -15.91
C ARG A 193 -7.75 -13.12 -16.86
N GLY A 194 -7.37 -13.19 -18.11
CA GLY A 194 -7.79 -12.25 -19.15
C GLY A 194 -6.80 -11.11 -19.43
N GLY A 195 -6.38 -11.02 -20.69
CA GLY A 195 -5.64 -9.92 -21.28
C GLY A 195 -4.13 -9.98 -21.09
N ASP A 196 -3.45 -9.68 -22.14
CA ASP A 196 -1.99 -9.61 -22.36
C ASP A 196 -1.21 -8.58 -21.48
N GLY A 197 -1.66 -8.34 -20.25
CA GLY A 197 -0.97 -7.44 -19.30
C GLY A 197 -0.95 -5.97 -19.70
N ARG A 198 -1.66 -5.57 -20.74
CA ARG A 198 -1.83 -4.18 -21.19
C ARG A 198 -3.24 -3.72 -20.86
N GLY A 199 -3.34 -2.89 -19.82
CA GLY A 199 -4.58 -2.42 -19.26
C GLY A 199 -5.65 -2.10 -20.31
N SER A 200 -6.77 -2.80 -20.20
CA SER A 200 -8.04 -2.39 -20.80
C SER A 200 -8.95 -1.90 -19.68
N ASN A 201 -9.37 -0.65 -19.79
CA ASN A 201 -10.26 -0.01 -18.85
C ASN A 201 -11.53 -0.84 -18.61
N GLY A 202 -11.77 -1.23 -17.36
CA GLY A 202 -13.07 -1.73 -16.91
C GLY A 202 -13.29 -3.24 -16.97
N VAL A 203 -12.25 -4.07 -17.09
CA VAL A 203 -12.35 -5.54 -17.06
C VAL A 203 -11.74 -6.06 -15.75
N GLU A 204 -12.37 -7.07 -15.14
CA GLU A 204 -11.77 -7.89 -14.09
C GLU A 204 -10.32 -8.20 -14.46
N GLY A 205 -9.37 -7.85 -13.58
CA GLY A 205 -7.96 -8.06 -13.83
C GLY A 205 -7.13 -6.81 -14.17
N SER A 206 -7.63 -5.60 -13.93
CA SER A 206 -6.83 -4.38 -14.07
C SER A 206 -5.84 -4.19 -12.91
N PRO A 207 -4.57 -3.78 -13.19
CA PRO A 207 -3.64 -3.39 -12.15
C PRO A 207 -4.12 -2.10 -11.48
N THR A 208 -3.99 -2.03 -10.15
CA THR A 208 -4.48 -0.89 -9.37
C THR A 208 -3.37 -0.10 -8.69
N ILE A 209 -2.10 -0.49 -8.90
CA ILE A 209 -0.96 0.19 -8.27
C ILE A 209 -0.51 1.38 -9.13
N PRO A 210 -0.49 2.61 -8.59
CA PRO A 210 0.09 3.77 -9.26
C PRO A 210 1.62 3.60 -9.42
N GLY A 211 2.19 4.22 -10.46
CA GLY A 211 3.62 4.10 -10.76
C GLY A 211 4.54 4.51 -9.61
N ASP A 212 4.22 5.58 -8.90
CA ASP A 212 5.01 6.04 -7.75
C ASP A 212 4.93 5.07 -6.57
N GLU A 213 3.75 4.51 -6.30
CA GLU A 213 3.58 3.49 -5.25
C GLU A 213 4.30 2.20 -5.64
N PHE A 214 4.28 1.81 -6.92
CA PHE A 214 5.02 0.65 -7.41
C PHE A 214 6.52 0.77 -7.13
N MET A 215 7.11 1.95 -7.37
CA MET A 215 8.53 2.20 -7.10
C MET A 215 8.89 2.08 -5.61
N GLU A 216 7.98 2.41 -4.72
CA GLU A 216 8.18 2.23 -3.27
C GLU A 216 7.85 0.81 -2.80
N ALA A 217 6.76 0.25 -3.31
CA ALA A 217 6.32 -1.08 -2.91
C ALA A 217 7.29 -2.20 -3.35
N THR A 218 8.13 -1.94 -4.36
CA THR A 218 9.18 -2.87 -4.80
C THR A 218 10.51 -2.75 -4.04
N LEU A 219 10.59 -1.86 -3.04
CA LEU A 219 11.72 -1.83 -2.11
C LEU A 219 11.58 -2.94 -1.04
N ASP A 220 12.71 -3.34 -0.47
CA ASP A 220 12.79 -4.35 0.57
C ASP A 220 12.62 -3.79 2.00
N VAL A 221 12.37 -2.49 2.15
CA VAL A 221 12.06 -1.83 3.42
C VAL A 221 10.79 -1.02 3.27
N TRP A 222 9.76 -1.37 4.06
CA TRP A 222 8.50 -0.65 4.11
C TRP A 222 8.32 0.07 5.43
N GLU A 223 8.19 1.37 5.39
CA GLU A 223 7.86 2.20 6.56
C GLU A 223 6.34 2.40 6.62
N ILE A 224 5.66 1.62 7.43
CA ILE A 224 4.21 1.69 7.62
C ILE A 224 3.93 1.72 9.13
N PRO A 225 3.23 2.75 9.66
CA PRO A 225 2.89 2.81 11.07
C PRO A 225 2.08 1.60 11.52
N ALA A 226 2.39 1.09 12.72
CA ALA A 226 1.63 0.00 13.32
C ALA A 226 0.18 0.41 13.61
N GLU A 227 -0.73 -0.55 13.54
CA GLU A 227 -2.12 -0.36 13.93
C GLU A 227 -2.27 -0.33 15.46
N SER A 228 -3.26 0.42 15.95
CA SER A 228 -3.53 0.47 17.38
C SER A 228 -4.32 -0.76 17.83
N ALA A 229 -3.74 -1.58 18.70
CA ALA A 229 -4.38 -2.75 19.28
C ALA A 229 -5.72 -2.40 19.98
N THR A 230 -5.76 -1.26 20.68
CA THR A 230 -6.98 -0.78 21.38
C THR A 230 -8.10 -0.42 20.43
N ARG A 231 -7.76 0.15 19.24
CA ARG A 231 -8.76 0.56 18.25
C ARG A 231 -9.38 -0.64 17.52
N VAL A 232 -8.63 -1.70 17.35
CA VAL A 232 -9.05 -2.87 16.55
C VAL A 232 -9.58 -4.01 17.42
N GLY A 233 -9.39 -3.95 18.76
CA GLY A 233 -9.78 -5.04 19.66
C GLY A 233 -9.00 -6.34 19.50
N HIS A 234 -7.81 -6.26 18.87
CA HIS A 234 -6.92 -7.42 18.67
C HIS A 234 -5.52 -7.09 19.20
N PRO A 235 -4.84 -8.01 19.90
CA PRO A 235 -3.60 -7.72 20.61
C PRO A 235 -2.39 -7.43 19.70
N ALA A 236 -2.42 -7.84 18.44
CA ALA A 236 -1.32 -7.63 17.49
C ALA A 236 -1.82 -7.51 16.03
N PRO A 237 -2.66 -6.52 15.69
CA PRO A 237 -3.14 -6.38 14.33
C PRO A 237 -2.02 -5.82 13.45
N PHE A 238 -1.77 -6.42 12.28
CA PHE A 238 -1.00 -5.74 11.26
C PHE A 238 -1.89 -4.69 10.56
N PRO A 239 -1.30 -3.57 10.09
CA PRO A 239 -2.10 -2.46 9.60
C PRO A 239 -2.75 -2.76 8.24
N VAL A 240 -3.96 -2.23 8.03
CA VAL A 240 -4.67 -2.33 6.74
C VAL A 240 -3.77 -1.87 5.57
N ALA A 241 -3.02 -0.79 5.75
CA ALA A 241 -2.12 -0.25 4.73
C ALA A 241 -1.00 -1.22 4.28
N LEU A 242 -0.55 -2.13 5.16
CA LEU A 242 0.42 -3.16 4.79
C LEU A 242 -0.23 -4.18 3.85
N VAL A 243 -1.44 -4.60 4.18
CA VAL A 243 -2.20 -5.55 3.35
C VAL A 243 -2.57 -4.89 2.01
N GLU A 244 -3.09 -3.66 2.02
CA GLU A 244 -3.42 -2.92 0.79
C GLU A 244 -2.21 -2.83 -0.15
N ARG A 245 -1.00 -2.58 0.37
CA ARG A 245 0.22 -2.59 -0.44
C ARG A 245 0.49 -3.96 -1.07
N CYS A 246 0.31 -5.06 -0.32
CA CYS A 246 0.42 -6.41 -0.89
C CYS A 246 -0.63 -6.65 -1.98
N LEU A 247 -1.88 -6.23 -1.74
CA LEU A 247 -2.97 -6.39 -2.69
C LEU A 247 -2.70 -5.64 -3.99
N HIS A 248 -2.31 -4.37 -3.91
CA HIS A 248 -1.97 -3.57 -5.08
C HIS A 248 -0.77 -4.10 -5.85
N LEU A 249 0.24 -4.65 -5.15
CA LEU A 249 1.47 -5.13 -5.78
C LEU A 249 1.31 -6.51 -6.41
N PHE A 250 0.50 -7.40 -5.82
CA PHE A 250 0.47 -8.81 -6.18
C PHE A 250 -0.86 -9.31 -6.76
N THR A 251 -1.90 -8.47 -6.78
CA THR A 251 -3.22 -8.86 -7.27
C THR A 251 -3.82 -7.83 -8.21
N TYR A 252 -4.74 -8.28 -9.05
CA TYR A 252 -5.60 -7.43 -9.87
C TYR A 252 -6.93 -7.12 -9.15
N ASP A 253 -7.66 -6.14 -9.65
CA ASP A 253 -9.05 -5.89 -9.23
C ASP A 253 -9.91 -7.13 -9.46
N GLY A 254 -10.82 -7.47 -8.53
CA GLY A 254 -11.64 -8.68 -8.59
C GLY A 254 -10.95 -9.99 -8.21
N ASP A 255 -9.65 -9.99 -7.91
CA ASP A 255 -8.95 -11.20 -7.45
C ASP A 255 -9.39 -11.64 -6.04
N VAL A 256 -9.24 -12.94 -5.76
CA VAL A 256 -9.51 -13.54 -4.45
C VAL A 256 -8.24 -13.58 -3.60
N VAL A 257 -8.37 -13.16 -2.35
CA VAL A 257 -7.31 -13.15 -1.34
C VAL A 257 -7.70 -14.05 -0.17
N LEU A 258 -6.77 -14.84 0.33
CA LEU A 258 -6.97 -15.72 1.47
C LEU A 258 -6.14 -15.26 2.68
N ASP A 259 -6.77 -15.27 3.85
CA ASP A 259 -6.08 -15.16 5.14
C ASP A 259 -6.47 -16.34 6.05
N PRO A 260 -5.57 -17.32 6.24
CA PRO A 260 -5.85 -18.48 7.07
C PRO A 260 -5.83 -18.18 8.59
N PHE A 261 -5.46 -16.96 9.00
CA PHE A 261 -5.46 -16.48 10.37
C PHE A 261 -6.11 -15.09 10.45
N MET A 262 -7.39 -15.01 10.04
CA MET A 262 -8.12 -13.77 9.75
C MET A 262 -8.19 -12.80 10.94
N GLY A 263 -8.22 -13.30 12.17
CA GLY A 263 -8.30 -12.50 13.39
C GLY A 263 -9.42 -11.45 13.33
N SER A 264 -9.05 -10.19 13.50
CA SER A 264 -9.98 -9.05 13.47
C SER A 264 -10.40 -8.59 12.07
N GLY A 265 -10.11 -9.34 11.00
CA GLY A 265 -10.58 -9.08 9.66
C GLY A 265 -9.82 -8.01 8.87
N THR A 266 -8.56 -7.74 9.20
CA THR A 266 -7.77 -6.71 8.51
C THR A 266 -7.64 -6.98 7.01
N THR A 267 -7.42 -8.24 6.63
CA THR A 267 -7.33 -8.66 5.23
C THR A 267 -8.66 -8.47 4.50
N GLY A 268 -9.79 -8.80 5.12
CA GLY A 268 -11.11 -8.56 4.53
C GLY A 268 -11.43 -7.07 4.35
N VAL A 269 -11.05 -6.22 5.32
CA VAL A 269 -11.16 -4.76 5.20
C VAL A 269 -10.34 -4.25 4.01
N ALA A 270 -9.07 -4.67 3.90
CA ALA A 270 -8.19 -4.26 2.82
C ALA A 270 -8.72 -4.75 1.46
N ALA A 271 -9.17 -6.00 1.36
CA ALA A 271 -9.75 -6.57 0.14
C ALA A 271 -10.95 -5.75 -0.33
N LYS A 272 -11.92 -5.50 0.56
CA LYS A 272 -13.11 -4.71 0.23
C LYS A 272 -12.77 -3.28 -0.20
N ARG A 273 -11.82 -2.62 0.47
CA ARG A 273 -11.38 -1.26 0.13
C ARG A 273 -10.68 -1.19 -1.23
N THR A 274 -9.99 -2.25 -1.62
CA THR A 274 -9.20 -2.30 -2.87
C THR A 274 -9.92 -3.02 -4.01
N GLY A 275 -11.19 -3.49 -3.83
CA GLY A 275 -11.98 -4.18 -4.83
C GLY A 275 -11.57 -5.62 -5.09
N ARG A 276 -10.99 -6.25 -4.10
CA ARG A 276 -10.71 -7.68 -4.10
C ARG A 276 -11.77 -8.43 -3.32
N HIS A 277 -11.93 -9.70 -3.63
CA HIS A 277 -12.69 -10.63 -2.82
C HIS A 277 -11.80 -11.24 -1.76
N TYR A 278 -12.39 -11.73 -0.67
CA TYR A 278 -11.63 -12.37 0.40
C TYR A 278 -12.24 -13.68 0.85
N ILE A 279 -11.39 -14.57 1.35
CA ILE A 279 -11.75 -15.76 2.12
C ILE A 279 -10.91 -15.72 3.40
N GLY A 280 -11.51 -15.98 4.55
CA GLY A 280 -10.82 -15.99 5.81
C GLY A 280 -11.12 -17.21 6.65
N TYR A 281 -10.18 -17.61 7.48
CA TYR A 281 -10.35 -18.63 8.51
C TYR A 281 -9.90 -18.10 9.87
N ASP A 282 -10.62 -18.47 10.91
CA ASP A 282 -10.21 -18.32 12.29
C ASP A 282 -10.88 -19.38 13.15
N THR A 283 -10.18 -19.93 14.11
CA THR A 283 -10.73 -20.92 15.05
C THR A 283 -11.66 -20.31 16.08
N ASP A 284 -11.48 -19.00 16.38
CA ASP A 284 -12.31 -18.28 17.35
C ASP A 284 -13.53 -17.63 16.69
N GLY A 285 -14.71 -18.19 16.98
CA GLY A 285 -15.98 -17.63 16.50
C GLY A 285 -16.26 -16.20 16.97
N ALA A 286 -15.65 -15.72 18.05
CA ALA A 286 -15.78 -14.33 18.49
C ALA A 286 -14.98 -13.39 17.58
N TYR A 287 -13.76 -13.75 17.19
CA TYR A 287 -13.00 -13.01 16.18
C TYR A 287 -13.70 -13.00 14.83
N VAL A 288 -14.23 -14.13 14.39
CA VAL A 288 -15.00 -14.20 13.11
C VAL A 288 -16.19 -13.26 13.13
N ARG A 289 -16.97 -13.20 14.23
CA ARG A 289 -18.08 -12.25 14.34
C ARG A 289 -17.61 -10.80 14.27
N ALA A 290 -16.60 -10.46 15.06
CA ALA A 290 -16.04 -9.12 15.08
C ALA A 290 -15.48 -8.70 13.72
N ALA A 291 -14.80 -9.60 13.02
CA ALA A 291 -14.29 -9.37 11.68
C ALA A 291 -15.41 -9.11 10.67
N ARG A 292 -16.46 -9.93 10.68
CA ARG A 292 -17.64 -9.74 9.81
C ARG A 292 -18.32 -8.40 10.08
N GLU A 293 -18.53 -8.04 11.34
CA GLU A 293 -19.11 -6.75 11.73
C GLU A 293 -18.25 -5.58 11.27
N ARG A 294 -16.94 -5.65 11.47
CA ARG A 294 -15.98 -4.63 11.03
C ARG A 294 -16.00 -4.43 9.52
N ILE A 295 -16.01 -5.51 8.75
CA ILE A 295 -16.04 -5.43 7.28
C ILE A 295 -17.41 -4.93 6.79
N ALA A 296 -18.50 -5.36 7.41
CA ALA A 296 -19.85 -4.92 7.06
C ALA A 296 -20.08 -3.44 7.40
N SER A 297 -19.44 -2.92 8.43
CA SER A 297 -19.56 -1.53 8.85
C SER A 297 -18.83 -0.51 7.98
N LEU A 298 -18.05 -0.96 6.99
CA LEU A 298 -17.37 -0.06 6.06
C LEU A 298 -18.41 0.73 5.25
N ALA A 299 -18.45 2.04 5.49
CA ALA A 299 -19.29 2.94 4.72
C ALA A 299 -18.74 3.12 3.29
N PRO A 300 -19.58 3.50 2.31
CA PRO A 300 -19.09 3.84 0.96
C PRO A 300 -18.02 4.94 0.96
N THR A 301 -18.07 5.86 1.93
CA THR A 301 -17.08 6.93 2.14
C THR A 301 -15.75 6.42 2.70
N ASP A 302 -15.71 5.22 3.28
CA ASP A 302 -14.48 4.59 3.77
C ASP A 302 -13.72 3.86 2.64
N LEU A 303 -14.37 3.70 1.50
CA LEU A 303 -13.72 3.15 0.31
C LEU A 303 -12.84 4.24 -0.31
N PRO A 304 -11.55 3.98 -0.54
CA PRO A 304 -10.67 4.97 -1.13
C PRO A 304 -11.21 5.37 -2.51
N ASP A 305 -11.18 6.65 -2.80
CA ASP A 305 -11.38 7.14 -4.15
C ASP A 305 -10.24 6.56 -5.02
N ARG A 306 -10.59 5.73 -5.98
CA ARG A 306 -9.62 5.04 -6.84
C ARG A 306 -9.06 5.92 -7.95
N ARG A 307 -9.62 7.12 -8.11
CA ARG A 307 -9.12 8.07 -9.09
C ARG A 307 -7.70 8.48 -8.75
N THR A 308 -6.87 8.60 -9.75
CA THR A 308 -5.55 9.22 -9.61
C THR A 308 -5.70 10.69 -9.22
N VAL A 309 -4.67 11.27 -8.63
CA VAL A 309 -4.65 12.72 -8.34
C VAL A 309 -4.94 13.53 -9.62
N LYS A 310 -4.47 13.07 -10.78
CA LYS A 310 -4.73 13.71 -12.06
C LYS A 310 -6.23 13.67 -12.45
N GLU A 311 -6.89 12.53 -12.27
CA GLU A 311 -8.32 12.37 -12.54
C GLU A 311 -9.17 13.21 -11.60
N MET A 312 -8.87 13.17 -10.29
CA MET A 312 -9.54 14.02 -9.30
C MET A 312 -9.37 15.50 -9.63
N ALA A 313 -8.15 15.94 -9.95
CA ALA A 313 -7.86 17.32 -10.30
C ALA A 313 -8.61 17.76 -11.56
N ARG A 314 -8.67 16.92 -12.59
CA ARG A 314 -9.42 17.24 -13.81
C ARG A 314 -10.92 17.38 -13.57
N THR A 315 -11.51 16.50 -12.76
CA THR A 315 -12.92 16.62 -12.36
C THR A 315 -13.14 17.93 -11.61
N LEU A 316 -12.34 18.22 -10.59
CA LEU A 316 -12.46 19.44 -9.79
C LEU A 316 -12.29 20.71 -10.63
N LEU A 317 -11.32 20.72 -11.54
CA LEU A 317 -11.10 21.86 -12.45
C LEU A 317 -12.29 22.08 -13.38
N ALA A 318 -12.87 21.02 -13.94
CA ALA A 318 -14.06 21.10 -14.77
C ALA A 318 -15.27 21.63 -13.98
N ASP A 319 -15.48 21.14 -12.76
CA ASP A 319 -16.55 21.60 -11.85
C ASP A 319 -16.40 23.09 -11.49
N CYS A 320 -15.16 23.60 -11.47
CA CYS A 320 -14.84 25.01 -11.24
C CYS A 320 -14.76 25.86 -12.52
N GLY A 321 -15.19 25.32 -13.68
CA GLY A 321 -15.33 26.04 -14.96
C GLY A 321 -14.04 26.18 -15.77
N PHE A 322 -13.03 25.35 -15.51
CA PHE A 322 -11.84 25.28 -16.37
C PHE A 322 -12.06 24.29 -17.51
N ASP A 323 -12.49 24.81 -18.66
CA ASP A 323 -12.92 24.01 -19.82
C ASP A 323 -11.73 23.55 -20.69
N THR A 324 -10.63 24.31 -20.70
CA THR A 324 -9.43 24.01 -21.47
C THR A 324 -8.27 23.69 -20.50
N LEU A 325 -7.66 22.52 -20.65
CA LEU A 325 -6.56 22.06 -19.83
C LEU A 325 -5.35 21.71 -20.73
N ASP A 326 -4.27 22.50 -20.62
CA ASP A 326 -3.00 22.25 -21.29
C ASP A 326 -2.04 21.52 -20.33
N ASP A 327 -1.84 20.24 -20.58
CA ASP A 327 -1.00 19.36 -19.75
C ASP A 327 0.48 19.69 -19.93
N ASN A 328 1.25 19.57 -18.83
CA ASN A 328 2.70 19.83 -18.79
C ASN A 328 3.10 21.21 -19.31
N ALA A 329 2.31 22.23 -18.95
CA ALA A 329 2.54 23.59 -19.38
C ALA A 329 3.94 24.07 -18.99
N ARG A 330 4.68 24.60 -19.97
CA ARG A 330 6.06 25.07 -19.77
C ARG A 330 6.04 26.45 -19.13
N VAL A 331 6.64 26.57 -17.94
CA VAL A 331 6.69 27.84 -17.20
C VAL A 331 8.07 28.50 -17.25
N ALA A 332 9.12 27.73 -17.53
CA ALA A 332 10.48 28.19 -17.74
C ALA A 332 11.29 27.13 -18.53
N PRO A 333 12.50 27.43 -19.04
CA PRO A 333 13.38 26.41 -19.61
C PRO A 333 13.62 25.26 -18.65
N GLY A 334 13.21 24.04 -19.05
CA GLY A 334 13.35 22.83 -18.23
C GLY A 334 12.36 22.68 -17.07
N VAL A 335 11.40 23.61 -16.89
CA VAL A 335 10.41 23.56 -15.82
C VAL A 335 9.00 23.53 -16.40
N THR A 336 8.22 22.54 -16.02
CA THR A 336 6.80 22.39 -16.36
C THR A 336 5.96 22.28 -15.10
N VAL A 337 4.73 22.76 -15.16
CA VAL A 337 3.66 22.49 -14.19
C VAL A 337 2.69 21.44 -14.73
N SER A 338 1.89 20.86 -13.86
CA SER A 338 1.00 19.76 -14.26
C SER A 338 -0.03 20.20 -15.29
N VAL A 339 -0.62 21.39 -15.12
CA VAL A 339 -1.62 21.91 -16.07
C VAL A 339 -1.72 23.43 -16.03
N LEU A 340 -1.99 24.03 -17.18
CA LEU A 340 -2.56 25.37 -17.33
C LEU A 340 -4.05 25.23 -17.67
N GLY A 341 -4.91 25.63 -16.73
CA GLY A 341 -6.34 25.65 -16.93
C GLY A 341 -6.82 27.01 -17.43
N THR A 342 -7.75 27.02 -18.39
CA THR A 342 -8.36 28.24 -18.91
C THR A 342 -9.88 28.10 -18.85
N ARG A 343 -10.56 29.14 -18.32
CA ARG A 343 -12.02 29.27 -18.28
C ARG A 343 -12.55 29.89 -19.57
N ALA A 344 -13.84 29.73 -19.82
CA ALA A 344 -14.54 30.33 -20.98
C ALA A 344 -14.43 31.88 -21.06
N ASP A 345 -14.25 32.55 -19.92
CA ASP A 345 -14.03 34.00 -19.82
C ASP A 345 -12.60 34.45 -20.17
N GLY A 346 -11.70 33.48 -20.47
CA GLY A 346 -10.30 33.71 -20.79
C GLY A 346 -9.37 33.74 -19.58
N LEU A 347 -9.87 33.56 -18.36
CA LEU A 347 -9.03 33.45 -17.18
C LEU A 347 -8.16 32.19 -17.25
N SER A 348 -6.85 32.36 -17.12
CA SER A 348 -5.90 31.27 -17.15
C SER A 348 -5.16 31.18 -15.81
N GLN A 349 -5.03 29.98 -15.24
CA GLN A 349 -4.38 29.71 -13.98
C GLN A 349 -3.52 28.45 -14.07
N VAL A 350 -2.34 28.46 -13.44
CA VAL A 350 -1.44 27.31 -13.36
C VAL A 350 -1.71 26.47 -12.13
N PHE A 351 -1.72 25.14 -12.34
CA PHE A 351 -1.95 24.16 -11.29
C PHE A 351 -0.85 23.11 -11.29
N GLU A 352 -0.48 22.66 -10.10
CA GLU A 352 0.42 21.52 -9.90
C GLU A 352 -0.35 20.41 -9.17
N PHE A 353 -0.23 19.19 -9.66
CA PHE A 353 -0.78 18.01 -9.00
C PHE A 353 0.23 17.47 -8.01
N GLY A 354 -0.10 17.48 -6.74
CA GLY A 354 0.80 17.16 -5.64
C GLY A 354 0.58 15.78 -5.06
N GLY A 355 1.59 14.93 -5.15
CA GLY A 355 1.58 13.60 -4.52
C GLY A 355 0.78 12.56 -5.27
N VAL A 356 0.39 11.50 -4.54
CA VAL A 356 -0.37 10.36 -5.04
C VAL A 356 -1.61 10.14 -4.17
N ASN A 357 -2.65 9.55 -4.74
CA ASN A 357 -3.83 9.14 -4.00
C ASN A 357 -3.70 7.68 -3.59
N THR A 358 -2.91 7.43 -2.54
CA THR A 358 -2.73 6.08 -1.99
C THR A 358 -2.99 6.08 -0.48
N PRO A 359 -3.58 5.01 0.07
CA PRO A 359 -3.85 4.91 1.52
C PRO A 359 -2.58 4.95 2.38
N SER A 360 -1.46 4.47 1.84
CA SER A 360 -0.19 4.40 2.57
C SER A 360 0.49 5.76 2.72
N ARG A 361 0.37 6.64 1.71
CA ARG A 361 0.98 7.98 1.72
C ARG A 361 0.19 8.96 0.84
N PRO A 362 -0.98 9.39 1.28
CA PRO A 362 -1.81 10.29 0.48
C PRO A 362 -1.12 11.65 0.31
N GLY A 363 -1.20 12.20 -0.89
CA GLY A 363 -0.91 13.59 -1.19
C GLY A 363 0.52 14.05 -0.94
N MET A 364 0.67 15.21 -0.32
CA MET A 364 1.93 15.95 -0.13
C MET A 364 2.72 15.51 1.12
N ASN A 365 2.71 14.22 1.47
CA ASN A 365 3.42 13.71 2.65
C ASN A 365 4.91 13.40 2.39
N ARG A 366 5.37 13.41 1.15
CA ARG A 366 6.78 13.20 0.79
C ARG A 366 7.54 14.51 0.77
N ILE A 367 8.64 14.56 1.49
CA ILE A 367 9.46 15.78 1.60
C ILE A 367 10.07 16.21 0.25
N ASP A 368 10.45 15.26 -0.59
CA ASP A 368 10.97 15.53 -1.94
C ASP A 368 9.90 16.13 -2.87
N THR A 369 8.66 15.64 -2.81
CA THR A 369 7.51 16.20 -3.52
C THR A 369 7.25 17.63 -3.07
N VAL A 370 7.26 17.88 -1.76
CA VAL A 370 7.11 19.21 -1.18
C VAL A 370 8.16 20.18 -1.72
N TRP A 371 9.44 19.80 -1.68
CA TRP A 371 10.52 20.66 -2.17
C TRP A 371 10.49 20.91 -3.68
N LYS A 372 10.15 19.88 -4.47
CA LYS A 372 9.97 20.04 -5.93
C LYS A 372 8.85 21.03 -6.24
N THR A 373 7.72 20.95 -5.52
CA THR A 373 6.59 21.86 -5.70
C THR A 373 6.94 23.29 -5.31
N ILE A 374 7.66 23.48 -4.19
CA ILE A 374 8.16 24.80 -3.77
C ILE A 374 9.11 25.40 -4.82
N ALA A 375 10.03 24.59 -5.34
CA ALA A 375 10.96 25.04 -6.38
C ALA A 375 10.24 25.45 -7.67
N LYS A 376 9.25 24.67 -8.14
CA LYS A 376 8.42 25.02 -9.29
C LYS A 376 7.66 26.35 -9.07
N ALA A 377 7.06 26.52 -7.89
CA ALA A 377 6.34 27.74 -7.55
C ALA A 377 7.26 28.98 -7.52
N ALA A 378 8.48 28.84 -7.02
CA ALA A 378 9.47 29.92 -7.02
C ALA A 378 9.88 30.29 -8.46
N VAL A 379 10.16 29.31 -9.31
CA VAL A 379 10.51 29.55 -10.73
C VAL A 379 9.34 30.14 -11.51
N LEU A 380 8.10 29.69 -11.25
CA LEU A 380 6.91 30.25 -11.88
C LEU A 380 6.77 31.74 -11.61
N ARG A 381 7.05 32.19 -10.40
CA ARG A 381 6.95 33.59 -10.00
C ARG A 381 7.89 34.51 -10.79
N GLU A 382 9.05 33.99 -11.17
CA GLU A 382 10.06 34.68 -11.98
C GLU A 382 9.88 34.42 -13.50
N SER A 383 8.81 33.70 -13.88
CA SER A 383 8.55 33.36 -15.28
C SER A 383 8.26 34.61 -16.12
N THR A 384 8.82 34.65 -17.33
CA THR A 384 8.54 35.65 -18.35
C THR A 384 7.65 35.12 -19.48
N VAL A 385 7.13 33.89 -19.35
CA VAL A 385 6.28 33.27 -20.35
C VAL A 385 4.94 33.99 -20.40
N ALA A 386 4.55 34.41 -21.61
CA ALA A 386 3.30 35.15 -21.82
C ALA A 386 2.08 34.33 -21.32
N GLY A 387 1.17 34.99 -20.62
CA GLY A 387 -0.07 34.40 -20.07
C GLY A 387 0.09 33.73 -18.70
N ILE A 388 1.34 33.49 -18.24
CA ILE A 388 1.61 32.86 -16.92
C ILE A 388 2.64 33.63 -16.07
N ALA A 389 3.19 34.71 -16.61
CA ALA A 389 4.20 35.54 -15.95
C ALA A 389 3.70 36.08 -14.60
N GLY A 390 4.47 35.85 -13.52
CA GLY A 390 4.17 36.39 -12.19
C GLY A 390 3.01 35.71 -11.46
N GLN A 391 2.42 34.66 -12.01
CA GLN A 391 1.33 33.91 -11.33
C GLN A 391 1.86 33.17 -10.09
N SER A 392 0.96 32.99 -9.12
CA SER A 392 1.18 32.06 -7.98
C SER A 392 0.60 30.69 -8.31
N LEU A 393 1.28 29.65 -7.85
CA LEU A 393 0.88 28.26 -8.09
C LEU A 393 -0.29 27.88 -7.18
N ILE A 394 -1.29 27.16 -7.70
CA ILE A 394 -2.28 26.44 -6.90
C ILE A 394 -1.93 24.95 -6.96
N VAL A 395 -1.85 24.30 -5.80
CA VAL A 395 -1.53 22.89 -5.68
C VAL A 395 -2.80 22.11 -5.38
N LEU A 396 -3.09 21.07 -6.20
CA LEU A 396 -4.19 20.13 -6.02
C LEU A 396 -3.61 18.80 -5.53
N THR A 397 -4.12 18.29 -4.42
CA THR A 397 -3.56 17.09 -3.77
C THR A 397 -4.66 16.22 -3.16
N ALA A 398 -4.41 14.92 -3.01
CA ALA A 398 -5.29 13.97 -2.31
C ALA A 398 -4.84 13.76 -0.86
N GLY A 399 -4.70 14.83 -0.10
CA GLY A 399 -4.25 14.85 1.29
C GLY A 399 -3.10 15.82 1.52
N THR A 400 -3.15 16.55 2.62
CA THR A 400 -2.15 17.54 3.00
C THR A 400 -1.45 17.19 4.30
N ALA A 401 -0.11 17.31 4.33
CA ALA A 401 0.62 17.30 5.59
C ALA A 401 0.28 18.58 6.38
N ARG A 402 -0.09 18.43 7.64
CA ARG A 402 -0.34 19.57 8.53
C ARG A 402 1.00 20.22 8.91
N GLY A 403 1.21 21.47 8.45
CA GLY A 403 2.40 22.26 8.80
C GLY A 403 3.59 22.02 7.85
N GLY A 404 4.78 22.41 8.29
CA GLY A 404 6.03 22.20 7.54
C GLY A 404 6.36 23.28 6.52
N PRO A 405 7.36 23.04 5.62
CA PRO A 405 7.88 24.03 4.68
C PRO A 405 6.82 24.58 3.73
N LEU A 406 5.85 23.75 3.34
CA LEU A 406 4.79 24.14 2.42
C LEU A 406 3.92 25.25 3.00
N ALA A 407 3.55 25.17 4.28
CA ALA A 407 2.74 26.19 4.95
C ALA A 407 3.47 27.56 5.01
N ALA A 408 4.81 27.57 5.11
CA ALA A 408 5.59 28.79 5.15
C ALA A 408 5.52 29.59 3.84
N VAL A 409 5.33 28.93 2.70
CA VAL A 409 5.33 29.54 1.35
C VAL A 409 3.95 29.57 0.69
N THR A 410 2.88 29.22 1.44
CA THR A 410 1.48 29.24 0.97
C THR A 410 0.73 30.43 1.56
N GLY A 411 -0.05 31.10 0.74
CA GLY A 411 -0.95 32.20 1.10
C GLY A 411 -0.88 33.41 0.15
N PRO A 412 -1.65 34.46 0.44
CA PRO A 412 -1.69 35.66 -0.37
C PRO A 412 -0.31 36.28 -0.60
N GLY A 413 0.02 36.56 -1.84
CA GLY A 413 1.30 37.14 -2.23
C GLY A 413 2.51 36.21 -2.13
N LYS A 414 2.32 34.96 -1.75
CA LYS A 414 3.39 33.94 -1.71
C LYS A 414 3.48 33.15 -3.02
N PRO A 415 4.58 32.40 -3.26
CA PRO A 415 4.75 31.60 -4.48
C PRO A 415 3.64 30.56 -4.70
N ILE A 416 3.10 29.98 -3.63
CA ILE A 416 1.94 29.10 -3.66
C ILE A 416 0.74 29.86 -3.09
N ALA A 417 -0.30 30.03 -3.91
CA ALA A 417 -1.50 30.74 -3.48
C ALA A 417 -2.33 29.89 -2.52
N ALA A 418 -2.55 28.63 -2.87
CA ALA A 418 -3.33 27.68 -2.07
C ALA A 418 -2.85 26.25 -2.29
N VAL A 419 -3.10 25.41 -1.30
CA VAL A 419 -3.01 23.94 -1.39
C VAL A 419 -4.41 23.40 -1.11
N ILE A 420 -5.02 22.78 -2.10
CA ILE A 420 -6.39 22.27 -2.07
C ILE A 420 -6.34 20.76 -1.90
N ASP A 421 -6.89 20.28 -0.80
CA ASP A 421 -7.08 18.86 -0.58
C ASP A 421 -8.40 18.43 -1.24
N MET A 422 -8.28 17.68 -2.33
CA MET A 422 -9.42 17.27 -3.16
C MET A 422 -10.26 16.15 -2.52
N THR A 423 -9.84 15.61 -1.38
CA THR A 423 -10.60 14.60 -0.63
C THR A 423 -11.63 15.24 0.32
N LEU A 424 -11.62 16.55 0.44
CA LEU A 424 -12.54 17.30 1.29
C LEU A 424 -13.77 17.78 0.50
N ASP A 425 -14.93 17.76 1.12
CA ASP A 425 -16.21 18.15 0.50
C ASP A 425 -16.23 19.62 0.05
N ASP A 426 -15.42 20.48 0.69
CA ASP A 426 -15.31 21.91 0.40
C ASP A 426 -14.25 22.26 -0.66
N ALA A 427 -13.65 21.25 -1.32
CA ALA A 427 -12.53 21.45 -2.25
C ALA A 427 -12.87 22.42 -3.39
N ALA A 428 -14.06 22.33 -3.97
CA ALA A 428 -14.49 23.19 -5.09
C ALA A 428 -14.67 24.65 -4.64
N GLU A 429 -15.26 24.89 -3.48
CA GLU A 429 -15.41 26.21 -2.87
C GLU A 429 -14.05 26.84 -2.61
N ARG A 430 -13.15 26.12 -1.95
CA ARG A 430 -11.78 26.58 -1.66
C ARG A 430 -10.95 26.85 -2.90
N LEU A 431 -11.13 26.07 -3.97
CA LEU A 431 -10.45 26.31 -5.24
C LEU A 431 -10.99 27.58 -5.88
N THR A 432 -12.30 27.79 -5.91
CA THR A 432 -12.94 28.98 -6.45
C THR A 432 -12.47 30.23 -5.70
N ASP A 433 -12.50 30.21 -4.38
CA ASP A 433 -12.03 31.31 -3.53
C ASP A 433 -10.55 31.65 -3.80
N ALA A 434 -9.70 30.63 -3.92
CA ALA A 434 -8.27 30.83 -4.19
C ALA A 434 -8.03 31.49 -5.57
N VAL A 435 -8.81 31.09 -6.58
CA VAL A 435 -8.74 31.67 -7.93
C VAL A 435 -9.25 33.12 -7.93
N ASP A 436 -10.35 33.40 -7.25
CA ASP A 436 -10.95 34.74 -7.17
C ASP A 436 -10.07 35.74 -6.39
N VAL A 437 -9.38 35.26 -5.36
CA VAL A 437 -8.37 36.08 -4.65
C VAL A 437 -7.21 36.48 -5.54
N LEU A 438 -6.79 35.57 -6.44
CA LEU A 438 -5.71 35.83 -7.40
C LEU A 438 -6.17 36.76 -8.55
N ASN A 439 -7.43 36.72 -8.89
CA ASN A 439 -8.01 37.39 -10.06
C ASN A 439 -9.27 38.19 -9.62
N PRO A 440 -9.11 39.23 -8.78
CA PRO A 440 -10.27 39.97 -8.30
C PRO A 440 -11.06 40.60 -9.44
N PRO A 441 -12.40 40.51 -9.41
CA PRO A 441 -13.24 41.12 -10.46
C PRO A 441 -12.92 42.61 -10.62
N ALA A 442 -12.87 43.08 -11.85
CA ALA A 442 -12.60 44.49 -12.14
C ALA A 442 -13.56 45.38 -11.36
N ARG A 443 -13.05 46.28 -10.52
CA ARG A 443 -13.91 47.25 -9.81
C ARG A 443 -14.76 48.02 -10.82
N PRO A 444 -16.09 48.12 -10.65
CA PRO A 444 -16.93 48.90 -11.53
C PRO A 444 -16.38 50.34 -11.53
N GLN A 445 -16.05 50.84 -12.74
CA GLN A 445 -15.62 52.21 -12.90
C GLN A 445 -16.73 53.13 -12.38
N ARG A 446 -16.48 53.88 -11.33
CA ARG A 446 -17.38 54.94 -10.91
C ARG A 446 -17.52 55.91 -12.06
N SER A 447 -18.69 56.02 -12.65
CA SER A 447 -19.01 57.04 -13.63
C SER A 447 -18.68 58.42 -13.01
N PRO A 448 -17.94 59.28 -13.70
CA PRO A 448 -17.71 60.62 -13.21
C PRO A 448 -19.07 61.33 -13.06
N SER A 449 -19.36 61.71 -11.82
CA SER A 449 -20.53 62.59 -11.56
C SER A 449 -20.37 63.87 -12.31
N ARG A 450 -21.32 64.15 -13.17
CA ARG A 450 -21.48 65.46 -13.85
C ARG A 450 -21.83 66.54 -12.82
#